data_7df0cf1097c856bb8b024518a732ea13
#
_entry.id   7df0cf1097c856bb8b024518a732ea13
#
_cell.length_a   1.000
_cell.length_b   1.000
_cell.length_c   1.000
_cell.angle_alpha   90.00
_cell.angle_beta   90.00
_cell.angle_gamma   90.00
#
_symmetry.space_group_name_H-M   'P 1'
#
loop_
_entity.id
_entity.type
_entity.pdbx_description
1 polymer ?
#
loop_
_entity_poly.entity_id
_entity_poly.type
_entity_poly.pdbx_seq_one_letter_code
_entity_poly.pdbx_strand_id
1 'polypeptide(L)'
;MSETKGTGVRILLFITALALAPGCLVLSVNPVYDAESLGWEPALLGAWQDADDRSSMQIDRDEWRSYRIHYIHPIEKGDLTGYLTAVGDDRYLDLMPARGEDRGSFVVPVHAVLRVRLDGDQLELTPLSYDWFIDRLRVSTPVPGLAVALDQKENALIVAPTAALRDWLRRQPRTGRAFGAPAVFTRTTPGTGT
;
A
#
# COMPACT_ATOMS: atom_id res chain seq x y z
N MET A 1 -1.23 -46.25 -40.86
CA MET A 1 -1.44 -46.05 -39.40
C MET A 1 -0.28 -45.21 -38.91
N SER A 2 -0.52 -43.94 -38.75
CA SER A 2 0.49 -43.00 -38.27
C SER A 2 -0.23 -42.08 -37.24
N GLU A 3 0.09 -42.29 -35.97
CA GLU A 3 -0.43 -41.47 -34.86
C GLU A 3 0.41 -40.19 -34.71
N THR A 4 -0.21 -39.07 -34.92
CA THR A 4 0.35 -37.75 -34.60
C THR A 4 0.09 -37.44 -33.13
N LYS A 5 1.14 -37.49 -32.30
CA LYS A 5 1.15 -36.98 -30.92
C LYS A 5 1.12 -35.48 -30.95
N GLY A 6 -0.01 -34.89 -30.56
CA GLY A 6 -0.15 -33.46 -30.28
C GLY A 6 0.53 -33.10 -28.97
N THR A 7 1.58 -32.30 -29.05
CA THR A 7 2.25 -31.69 -27.87
C THR A 7 1.45 -30.51 -27.40
N GLY A 8 0.63 -30.70 -26.37
CA GLY A 8 -0.08 -29.63 -25.72
C GLY A 8 0.88 -28.77 -24.89
N VAL A 9 1.17 -27.56 -25.36
CA VAL A 9 1.84 -26.53 -24.58
C VAL A 9 0.88 -26.05 -23.49
N ARG A 10 1.13 -26.48 -22.26
CA ARG A 10 0.47 -25.92 -21.08
C ARG A 10 1.10 -24.57 -20.77
N ILE A 11 0.42 -23.51 -21.20
CA ILE A 11 0.72 -22.15 -20.75
C ILE A 11 0.32 -22.07 -19.28
N LEU A 12 1.31 -22.10 -18.42
CA LEU A 12 1.12 -21.86 -16.98
C LEU A 12 0.96 -20.34 -16.81
N LEU A 13 -0.29 -19.89 -16.76
CA LEU A 13 -0.62 -18.52 -16.34
C LEU A 13 -0.23 -18.41 -14.85
N PHE A 14 0.88 -17.74 -14.56
CA PHE A 14 1.17 -17.24 -13.21
C PHE A 14 0.22 -16.08 -12.93
N ILE A 15 -0.90 -16.36 -12.31
CA ILE A 15 -1.76 -15.36 -11.67
C ILE A 15 -1.00 -14.94 -10.41
N THR A 16 -0.29 -13.82 -10.49
CA THR A 16 0.28 -13.17 -9.32
C THR A 16 -0.86 -12.39 -8.65
N ALA A 17 -1.71 -13.09 -7.91
CA ALA A 17 -2.66 -12.44 -7.03
C ALA A 17 -1.84 -11.71 -5.96
N LEU A 18 -1.83 -10.38 -5.99
CA LEU A 18 -1.39 -9.55 -4.88
C LEU A 18 -2.46 -9.67 -3.77
N ALA A 19 -2.42 -10.81 -3.08
CA ALA A 19 -3.18 -10.96 -1.87
C ALA A 19 -2.56 -10.01 -0.84
N LEU A 20 -3.28 -8.97 -0.46
CA LEU A 20 -3.12 -8.35 0.85
C LEU A 20 -3.56 -9.41 1.88
N ALA A 21 -2.80 -10.50 1.96
CA ALA A 21 -3.04 -11.51 2.98
C ALA A 21 -2.83 -10.86 4.34
N PRO A 22 -3.74 -11.03 5.30
CA PRO A 22 -3.55 -10.55 6.65
C PRO A 22 -2.25 -11.14 7.19
N GLY A 23 -1.23 -10.30 7.41
CA GLY A 23 0.07 -10.70 7.93
C GLY A 23 1.27 -10.50 7.00
N CYS A 24 1.12 -9.96 5.79
CA CYS A 24 2.22 -9.74 4.84
C CYS A 24 2.41 -8.25 4.52
N LEU A 25 2.41 -7.38 5.53
CA LEU A 25 2.56 -5.94 5.35
C LEU A 25 3.86 -5.42 5.94
N VAL A 26 4.41 -4.38 5.31
CA VAL A 26 5.41 -3.52 5.93
C VAL A 26 4.68 -2.36 6.58
N LEU A 27 4.74 -2.31 7.89
CA LEU A 27 4.07 -1.29 8.69
C LEU A 27 5.09 -0.34 9.30
N SER A 28 4.65 0.84 9.73
CA SER A 28 5.47 1.80 10.46
C SER A 28 4.78 2.22 11.75
N VAL A 29 5.52 2.37 12.85
CA VAL A 29 5.00 2.96 14.09
C VAL A 29 4.95 4.48 14.03
N ASN A 30 5.69 5.08 13.10
CA ASN A 30 5.70 6.54 12.91
C ASN A 30 5.15 6.87 11.53
N PRO A 31 4.42 7.99 11.38
CA PRO A 31 3.93 8.42 10.08
C PRO A 31 5.08 8.79 9.12
N VAL A 32 4.82 8.69 7.83
CA VAL A 32 5.75 9.22 6.81
C VAL A 32 5.57 10.72 6.56
N TYR A 33 4.48 11.29 7.03
CA TYR A 33 4.22 12.73 6.94
C TYR A 33 4.64 13.47 8.20
N ASP A 34 4.87 14.75 8.05
CA ASP A 34 4.90 15.76 9.12
C ASP A 34 3.90 16.88 8.78
N ALA A 35 3.64 17.77 9.71
CA ALA A 35 2.65 18.83 9.54
C ALA A 35 2.96 19.76 8.34
N GLU A 36 4.25 19.93 8.02
CA GLU A 36 4.73 20.83 6.97
C GLU A 36 4.62 20.19 5.58
N SER A 37 4.75 18.86 5.49
CA SER A 37 4.77 18.12 4.23
C SER A 37 3.41 17.59 3.81
N LEU A 38 2.36 17.78 4.60
CA LEU A 38 1.01 17.34 4.26
C LEU A 38 0.48 18.05 3.01
N GLY A 39 0.22 17.25 1.98
CA GLY A 39 -0.38 17.64 0.73
C GLY A 39 -1.89 17.44 0.71
N TRP A 40 -2.52 18.01 -0.32
CA TRP A 40 -3.91 17.79 -0.66
C TRP A 40 -4.06 17.68 -2.18
N GLU A 41 -4.64 16.60 -2.65
CA GLU A 41 -4.88 16.34 -4.07
C GLU A 41 -6.36 15.98 -4.28
N PRO A 42 -7.18 16.93 -4.74
CA PRO A 42 -8.60 16.68 -4.96
C PRO A 42 -8.88 15.57 -5.97
N ALA A 43 -7.96 15.34 -6.90
CA ALA A 43 -8.12 14.30 -7.91
C ALA A 43 -7.98 12.87 -7.35
N LEU A 44 -7.61 12.69 -6.09
CA LEU A 44 -7.72 11.39 -5.42
C LEU A 44 -9.16 11.04 -5.02
N LEU A 45 -10.04 12.05 -4.86
CA LEU A 45 -11.42 11.82 -4.44
C LEU A 45 -12.20 11.06 -5.50
N GLY A 46 -13.08 10.17 -5.05
CA GLY A 46 -14.00 9.43 -5.90
C GLY A 46 -13.94 7.92 -5.70
N ALA A 47 -14.60 7.20 -6.59
CA ALA A 47 -14.66 5.76 -6.59
C ALA A 47 -13.60 5.18 -7.54
N TRP A 48 -12.91 4.16 -7.07
CA TRP A 48 -11.81 3.51 -7.75
C TRP A 48 -11.99 2.00 -7.73
N GLN A 49 -11.64 1.32 -8.81
CA GLN A 49 -11.76 -0.13 -8.91
C GLN A 49 -10.50 -0.72 -9.53
N ASP A 50 -9.97 -1.75 -8.91
CA ASP A 50 -8.92 -2.59 -9.46
C ASP A 50 -9.55 -3.61 -10.42
N ALA A 51 -8.97 -3.74 -11.62
CA ALA A 51 -9.46 -4.65 -12.64
C ALA A 51 -9.08 -6.11 -12.37
N ASP A 52 -7.97 -6.34 -11.68
CA ASP A 52 -7.38 -7.66 -11.53
C ASP A 52 -8.00 -8.45 -10.38
N ASP A 53 -8.20 -7.84 -9.21
CA ASP A 53 -8.65 -8.53 -8.01
C ASP A 53 -10.06 -8.14 -7.54
N ARG A 54 -10.74 -7.23 -8.27
CA ARG A 54 -12.06 -6.68 -7.93
C ARG A 54 -12.08 -5.85 -6.64
N SER A 55 -10.95 -5.42 -6.17
CA SER A 55 -10.91 -4.46 -5.07
C SER A 55 -11.50 -3.13 -5.49
N SER A 56 -12.14 -2.46 -4.57
CA SER A 56 -12.67 -1.12 -4.79
C SER A 56 -12.34 -0.21 -3.62
N MET A 57 -12.23 1.08 -3.91
CA MET A 57 -12.05 2.12 -2.91
C MET A 57 -12.99 3.27 -3.19
N GLN A 58 -13.60 3.78 -2.13
CA GLN A 58 -14.21 5.10 -2.12
C GLN A 58 -13.30 6.01 -1.31
N ILE A 59 -12.82 7.06 -1.94
CA ILE A 59 -11.95 8.06 -1.30
C ILE A 59 -12.76 9.36 -1.18
N ASP A 60 -13.03 9.75 0.05
CA ASP A 60 -13.76 10.96 0.39
C ASP A 60 -12.86 11.92 1.16
N ARG A 61 -13.27 13.19 1.20
CA ARG A 61 -12.64 14.18 2.06
C ARG A 61 -12.97 13.86 3.52
N ASP A 62 -11.96 13.90 4.37
CA ASP A 62 -12.11 13.82 5.82
C ASP A 62 -11.70 15.15 6.46
N GLU A 63 -11.51 15.14 7.77
CA GLU A 63 -11.10 16.32 8.52
C GLU A 63 -9.76 16.87 8.06
N TRP A 64 -9.64 18.17 8.02
CA TRP A 64 -8.43 18.91 7.65
C TRP A 64 -7.88 18.52 6.28
N ARG A 65 -6.67 17.95 6.20
CA ARG A 65 -5.98 17.51 4.96
C ARG A 65 -5.90 15.98 4.87
N SER A 66 -6.91 15.29 5.38
CA SER A 66 -6.97 13.84 5.35
C SER A 66 -8.06 13.32 4.42
N TYR A 67 -7.92 12.06 4.05
CA TYR A 67 -8.87 11.31 3.25
C TYR A 67 -9.50 10.23 4.10
N ARG A 68 -10.80 10.05 3.96
CA ARG A 68 -11.50 8.86 4.43
C ARG A 68 -11.54 7.87 3.28
N ILE A 69 -11.04 6.67 3.49
CA ILE A 69 -10.94 5.64 2.48
C ILE A 69 -11.71 4.44 2.95
N HIS A 70 -12.81 4.15 2.26
CA HIS A 70 -13.54 2.91 2.42
C HIS A 70 -13.02 1.92 1.39
N TYR A 71 -12.36 0.85 1.85
CA TYR A 71 -11.74 -0.16 1.02
C TYR A 71 -12.49 -1.47 1.12
N ILE A 72 -12.77 -2.09 -0.03
CA ILE A 72 -13.43 -3.38 -0.17
C ILE A 72 -12.56 -4.26 -1.05
N HIS A 73 -12.12 -5.37 -0.48
CA HIS A 73 -11.45 -6.46 -1.19
C HIS A 73 -12.30 -7.72 -1.06
N PRO A 74 -12.24 -8.70 -1.98
CA PRO A 74 -13.04 -9.94 -1.90
C PRO A 74 -12.98 -10.70 -0.57
N ILE A 75 -11.90 -10.55 0.18
CA ILE A 75 -11.70 -11.21 1.49
C ILE A 75 -11.62 -10.24 2.68
N GLU A 76 -11.52 -8.95 2.47
CA GLU A 76 -11.33 -7.96 3.53
C GLU A 76 -12.01 -6.64 3.16
N LYS A 77 -12.46 -5.92 4.17
CA LYS A 77 -12.96 -4.55 4.04
C LYS A 77 -12.52 -3.73 5.25
N GLY A 78 -12.37 -2.44 5.07
CA GLY A 78 -11.98 -1.56 6.17
C GLY A 78 -12.15 -0.09 5.85
N ASP A 79 -12.21 0.68 6.91
CA ASP A 79 -12.18 2.14 6.88
C ASP A 79 -10.79 2.62 7.31
N LEU A 80 -10.18 3.45 6.48
CA LEU A 80 -8.85 3.96 6.68
C LEU A 80 -8.88 5.49 6.67
N THR A 81 -7.95 6.09 7.41
CA THR A 81 -7.61 7.51 7.26
C THR A 81 -6.30 7.59 6.48
N GLY A 82 -6.30 8.39 5.41
CA GLY A 82 -5.14 8.60 4.55
C GLY A 82 -4.59 10.02 4.65
N TYR A 83 -3.26 10.15 4.61
CA TYR A 83 -2.55 11.43 4.57
C TYR A 83 -1.58 11.43 3.39
N LEU A 84 -1.72 12.40 2.50
CA LEU A 84 -0.82 12.54 1.36
C LEU A 84 0.37 13.41 1.75
N THR A 85 1.58 12.96 1.39
CA THR A 85 2.82 13.71 1.62
C THR A 85 3.79 13.56 0.45
N ALA A 86 4.69 14.54 0.28
CA ALA A 86 5.79 14.47 -0.67
C ALA A 86 7.09 14.10 0.05
N VAL A 87 7.87 13.18 -0.55
CA VAL A 87 9.22 12.84 -0.10
C VAL A 87 10.13 12.80 -1.33
N GLY A 88 10.99 13.79 -1.48
CA GLY A 88 11.72 13.99 -2.73
C GLY A 88 10.75 14.28 -3.88
N ASP A 89 10.93 13.57 -4.99
CA ASP A 89 10.10 13.73 -6.19
C ASP A 89 8.87 12.78 -6.22
N ASP A 90 8.69 11.98 -5.18
CA ASP A 90 7.59 11.02 -5.09
C ASP A 90 6.56 11.46 -4.06
N ARG A 91 5.31 11.04 -4.28
CA ARG A 91 4.21 11.22 -3.34
C ARG A 91 3.90 9.89 -2.65
N TYR A 92 3.53 9.98 -1.40
CA TYR A 92 3.18 8.83 -0.56
C TYR A 92 1.84 9.07 0.11
N LEU A 93 1.04 8.02 0.17
CA LEU A 93 -0.18 7.95 0.96
C LEU A 93 0.15 7.13 2.21
N ASP A 94 0.02 7.77 3.35
CA ASP A 94 0.16 7.17 4.67
C ASP A 94 -1.22 6.73 5.13
N LEU A 95 -1.43 5.44 5.26
CA LEU A 95 -2.71 4.86 5.64
C LEU A 95 -2.66 4.35 7.07
N MET A 96 -3.66 4.69 7.84
CA MET A 96 -3.89 4.11 9.15
C MET A 96 -5.36 3.70 9.29
N PRO A 97 -5.69 2.71 10.12
CA PRO A 97 -7.08 2.36 10.37
C PRO A 97 -7.85 3.57 10.88
N ALA A 98 -9.04 3.83 10.36
CA ALA A 98 -9.89 4.92 10.84
C ALA A 98 -10.17 4.77 12.34
N ARG A 99 -10.34 5.86 13.05
CA ARG A 99 -10.66 5.83 14.49
C ARG A 99 -12.02 5.17 14.67
N GLY A 100 -12.04 3.99 15.29
CA GLY A 100 -13.24 3.31 15.75
C GLY A 100 -13.41 3.46 17.27
N GLU A 101 -14.59 3.14 17.76
CA GLU A 101 -14.92 3.23 19.21
C GLU A 101 -14.07 2.28 20.08
N ASP A 102 -13.52 1.20 19.50
CA ASP A 102 -12.80 0.13 20.20
C ASP A 102 -11.29 0.34 20.35
N ARG A 103 -10.76 1.52 20.04
CA ARG A 103 -9.34 1.78 20.27
C ARG A 103 -9.12 2.12 21.74
N GLY A 104 -8.92 1.07 22.51
CA GLY A 104 -8.41 1.23 23.87
C GLY A 104 -7.08 2.00 23.88
N SER A 105 -6.79 2.68 24.96
CA SER A 105 -5.55 3.45 25.18
C SER A 105 -4.26 2.63 25.04
N PHE A 106 -4.38 1.34 24.83
CA PHE A 106 -3.25 0.38 24.72
C PHE A 106 -2.89 0.01 23.27
N VAL A 107 -3.61 0.53 22.27
CA VAL A 107 -3.35 0.22 20.86
C VAL A 107 -2.57 1.36 20.23
N VAL A 108 -1.34 1.08 19.83
CA VAL A 108 -0.54 2.01 19.03
C VAL A 108 -1.00 1.89 17.57
N PRO A 109 -1.50 2.97 16.94
CA PRO A 109 -1.83 2.95 15.54
C PRO A 109 -0.57 2.70 14.72
N VAL A 110 -0.68 1.83 13.71
CA VAL A 110 0.37 1.60 12.73
C VAL A 110 -0.02 2.19 11.40
N HIS A 111 0.99 2.51 10.61
CA HIS A 111 0.89 3.16 9.32
C HIS A 111 1.31 2.22 8.20
N ALA A 112 0.56 2.18 7.11
CA ALA A 112 1.00 1.57 5.87
C ALA A 112 1.39 2.69 4.89
N VAL A 113 2.60 2.61 4.35
CA VAL A 113 3.15 3.64 3.47
C VAL A 113 3.10 3.15 2.04
N LEU A 114 2.31 3.80 1.19
CA LEU A 114 2.15 3.50 -0.22
C LEU A 114 2.68 4.65 -1.07
N ARG A 115 3.52 4.36 -2.05
CA ARG A 115 3.84 5.35 -3.06
C ARG A 115 2.66 5.54 -3.99
N VAL A 116 2.34 6.80 -4.31
CA VAL A 116 1.16 7.19 -5.11
C VAL A 116 1.59 7.75 -6.43
N ARG A 117 0.97 7.27 -7.49
CA ARG A 117 0.99 7.89 -8.81
C ARG A 117 -0.44 8.05 -9.31
N LEU A 118 -0.76 9.24 -9.75
CA LEU A 118 -2.07 9.55 -10.34
C LEU A 118 -1.85 10.09 -11.74
N ASP A 119 -2.47 9.46 -12.73
CA ASP A 119 -2.40 9.84 -14.14
C ASP A 119 -3.82 9.77 -14.73
N GLY A 120 -4.48 10.92 -14.81
CA GLY A 120 -5.87 11.01 -15.22
C GLY A 120 -6.79 10.18 -14.34
N ASP A 121 -7.40 9.17 -14.93
CA ASP A 121 -8.32 8.25 -14.25
C ASP A 121 -7.65 6.96 -13.76
N GLN A 122 -6.33 6.94 -13.72
CA GLN A 122 -5.57 5.83 -13.14
C GLN A 122 -4.88 6.25 -11.85
N LEU A 123 -5.07 5.45 -10.80
CA LEU A 123 -4.42 5.57 -9.51
C LEU A 123 -3.56 4.34 -9.26
N GLU A 124 -2.25 4.52 -9.20
CA GLU A 124 -1.29 3.48 -8.88
C GLU A 124 -0.85 3.62 -7.43
N LEU A 125 -1.01 2.55 -6.66
CA LEU A 125 -0.56 2.44 -5.28
C LEU A 125 0.50 1.35 -5.17
N THR A 126 1.72 1.73 -4.81
CA THR A 126 2.84 0.79 -4.71
C THR A 126 3.25 0.64 -3.24
N PRO A 127 3.05 -0.53 -2.62
CA PRO A 127 3.44 -0.79 -1.24
C PRO A 127 4.95 -0.98 -1.12
N LEU A 128 5.46 -0.92 0.10
CA LEU A 128 6.78 -1.45 0.43
C LEU A 128 6.78 -2.97 0.26
N SER A 129 7.87 -3.53 -0.26
CA SER A 129 8.00 -4.97 -0.55
C SER A 129 8.17 -5.77 0.72
N TYR A 130 7.13 -6.48 1.15
CA TYR A 130 7.19 -7.39 2.30
C TYR A 130 8.32 -8.41 2.15
N ASP A 131 8.41 -9.10 1.03
CA ASP A 131 9.43 -10.13 0.79
C ASP A 131 10.85 -9.58 0.93
N TRP A 132 11.11 -8.40 0.38
CA TRP A 132 12.43 -7.77 0.48
C TRP A 132 12.82 -7.42 1.93
N PHE A 133 11.86 -6.98 2.74
CA PHE A 133 12.09 -6.69 4.16
C PHE A 133 12.28 -7.96 4.96
N ILE A 134 11.41 -8.95 4.79
CA ILE A 134 11.43 -10.22 5.54
C ILE A 134 12.68 -11.03 5.24
N ASP A 135 13.09 -11.14 3.99
CA ASP A 135 14.32 -11.86 3.61
C ASP A 135 15.53 -11.31 4.35
N ARG A 136 15.61 -9.99 4.53
CA ARG A 136 16.69 -9.35 5.29
C ARG A 136 16.59 -9.61 6.78
N LEU A 137 15.42 -9.48 7.35
CA LEU A 137 15.21 -9.64 8.79
C LEU A 137 15.41 -11.08 9.24
N ARG A 138 14.99 -12.06 8.46
CA ARG A 138 15.18 -13.50 8.76
C ARG A 138 16.67 -13.92 8.78
N VAL A 139 17.48 -13.32 7.96
CA VAL A 139 18.94 -13.57 7.97
C VAL A 139 19.73 -12.56 8.79
N SER A 140 19.04 -11.80 9.65
CA SER A 140 19.62 -10.77 10.52
C SER A 140 20.45 -9.73 9.75
N THR A 141 20.10 -9.47 8.49
CA THR A 141 20.76 -8.43 7.69
C THR A 141 20.01 -7.12 7.89
N PRO A 142 20.67 -6.08 8.41
CA PRO A 142 20.02 -4.79 8.62
C PRO A 142 19.47 -4.20 7.31
N VAL A 143 18.34 -3.50 7.40
CA VAL A 143 17.90 -2.60 6.33
C VAL A 143 18.78 -1.35 6.38
N PRO A 144 19.58 -1.05 5.35
CA PRO A 144 20.55 0.03 5.44
C PRO A 144 19.88 1.39 5.71
N GLY A 145 20.24 2.01 6.82
CA GLY A 145 19.75 3.33 7.22
C GLY A 145 18.29 3.38 7.68
N LEU A 146 17.68 2.22 8.03
CA LEU A 146 16.31 2.14 8.53
C LEU A 146 16.22 1.11 9.66
N ALA A 147 15.72 1.52 10.82
CA ALA A 147 15.44 0.61 11.92
C ALA A 147 14.12 -0.14 11.67
N VAL A 148 14.20 -1.46 11.57
CA VAL A 148 13.05 -2.35 11.31
C VAL A 148 13.11 -3.53 12.27
N ALA A 149 11.98 -3.97 12.77
CA ALA A 149 11.78 -5.13 13.61
C ALA A 149 10.75 -6.08 13.01
N LEU A 150 10.71 -7.32 13.49
CA LEU A 150 9.59 -8.23 13.25
C LEU A 150 8.60 -8.12 14.41
N ASP A 151 7.33 -8.05 14.11
CA ASP A 151 6.30 -8.21 15.12
C ASP A 151 5.98 -9.71 15.36
N GLN A 152 5.07 -9.98 16.31
CA GLN A 152 4.67 -11.36 16.65
C GLN A 152 3.91 -12.08 15.53
N LYS A 153 3.43 -11.35 14.53
CA LYS A 153 2.71 -11.87 13.37
C LYS A 153 3.58 -11.94 12.12
N GLU A 154 4.89 -11.82 12.30
CA GLU A 154 5.88 -11.78 11.21
C GLU A 154 5.72 -10.57 10.26
N ASN A 155 5.05 -9.49 10.66
CA ASN A 155 5.07 -8.26 9.89
C ASN A 155 6.41 -7.55 10.06
N ALA A 156 6.90 -6.94 8.97
CA ALA A 156 8.02 -6.02 9.06
C ALA A 156 7.54 -4.68 9.63
N LEU A 157 8.04 -4.33 10.80
CA LEU A 157 7.66 -3.11 11.51
C LEU A 157 8.79 -2.10 11.50
N ILE A 158 8.62 -1.01 10.75
CA ILE A 158 9.54 0.12 10.74
C ILE A 158 9.36 0.88 12.06
N VAL A 159 10.41 0.88 12.90
CA VAL A 159 10.43 1.58 14.19
C VAL A 159 11.26 2.86 14.13
N ALA A 160 11.78 3.19 12.96
CA ALA A 160 12.57 4.40 12.73
C ALA A 160 11.69 5.66 12.89
N PRO A 161 12.25 6.77 13.40
CA PRO A 161 11.56 8.06 13.41
C PRO A 161 11.18 8.53 12.00
N THR A 162 10.12 9.34 11.88
CA THR A 162 9.63 9.92 10.62
C THR A 162 10.74 10.48 9.74
N ALA A 163 11.66 11.27 10.31
CA ALA A 163 12.79 11.85 9.55
C ALA A 163 13.67 10.78 8.91
N ALA A 164 14.00 9.71 9.64
CA ALA A 164 14.84 8.62 9.12
C ALA A 164 14.09 7.80 8.04
N LEU A 165 12.79 7.55 8.22
CA LEU A 165 11.96 6.90 7.20
C LEU A 165 11.91 7.74 5.91
N ARG A 166 11.67 9.05 6.03
CA ARG A 166 11.65 9.98 4.88
C ARG A 166 13.00 10.03 4.16
N ASP A 167 14.10 10.09 4.91
CA ASP A 167 15.44 10.06 4.35
C ASP A 167 15.76 8.74 3.65
N TRP A 168 15.30 7.64 4.21
CA TRP A 168 15.44 6.34 3.58
C TRP A 168 14.64 6.25 2.27
N LEU A 169 13.36 6.64 2.27
CA LEU A 169 12.51 6.66 1.08
C LEU A 169 13.10 7.52 -0.04
N ARG A 170 13.64 8.70 0.30
CA ARG A 170 14.27 9.63 -0.67
C ARG A 170 15.45 9.00 -1.41
N ARG A 171 16.14 8.04 -0.77
CA ARG A 171 17.28 7.33 -1.38
C ARG A 171 16.87 6.10 -2.18
N GLN A 172 15.62 5.66 -2.12
CA GLN A 172 15.21 4.46 -2.85
C GLN A 172 14.98 4.78 -4.33
N PRO A 173 15.56 3.99 -5.25
CA PRO A 173 15.22 4.12 -6.67
C PRO A 173 13.76 3.72 -6.91
N ARG A 174 13.11 4.38 -7.86
CA ARG A 174 11.69 4.13 -8.19
C ARG A 174 11.41 2.67 -8.57
N THR A 175 12.34 2.03 -9.24
CA THR A 175 12.29 0.61 -9.64
C THR A 175 13.04 -0.30 -8.68
N GLY A 176 13.28 0.18 -7.45
CA GLY A 176 14.05 -0.55 -6.45
C GLY A 176 13.27 -1.73 -5.86
N ARG A 177 13.99 -2.79 -5.48
CA ARG A 177 13.41 -4.01 -4.87
C ARG A 177 12.70 -3.76 -3.52
N ALA A 178 12.91 -2.58 -2.91
CA ALA A 178 12.25 -2.20 -1.67
C ALA A 178 10.76 -1.88 -1.83
N PHE A 179 10.28 -1.77 -3.08
CA PHE A 179 8.87 -1.61 -3.40
C PHE A 179 8.32 -2.89 -4.02
N GLY A 180 7.07 -3.20 -3.70
CA GLY A 180 6.32 -4.33 -4.27
C GLY A 180 5.75 -4.01 -5.64
N ALA A 181 4.91 -4.91 -6.13
CA ALA A 181 4.13 -4.67 -7.33
C ALA A 181 3.08 -3.58 -7.08
N PRO A 182 2.86 -2.65 -8.01
CA PRO A 182 1.80 -1.66 -7.90
C PRO A 182 0.42 -2.32 -8.08
N ALA A 183 -0.56 -1.87 -7.30
CA ALA A 183 -1.97 -2.05 -7.59
C ALA A 183 -2.47 -0.87 -8.41
N VAL A 184 -3.19 -1.14 -9.50
CA VAL A 184 -3.67 -0.12 -10.44
C VAL A 184 -5.18 -0.06 -10.40
N PHE A 185 -5.68 1.06 -9.95
CA PHE A 185 -7.11 1.34 -9.86
C PHE A 185 -7.53 2.29 -10.98
N THR A 186 -8.68 2.02 -11.56
CA THR A 186 -9.32 2.91 -12.53
C THR A 186 -10.49 3.62 -11.88
N ARG A 187 -10.65 4.90 -12.17
CA ARG A 187 -11.78 5.69 -11.68
C ARG A 187 -13.08 5.13 -12.24
N THR A 188 -14.04 4.90 -11.36
CA THR A 188 -15.39 4.54 -11.78
C THR A 188 -16.28 5.78 -11.75
N THR A 189 -17.02 6.00 -12.82
CA THR A 189 -18.11 6.99 -12.80
C THR A 189 -19.21 6.43 -11.89
N PRO A 190 -19.76 7.22 -10.94
CA PRO A 190 -20.92 6.78 -10.19
C PRO A 190 -21.99 6.37 -11.19
N GLY A 191 -22.38 5.10 -11.21
CA GLY A 191 -23.47 4.65 -12.06
C GLY A 191 -24.70 5.47 -11.73
N THR A 192 -25.27 6.16 -12.71
CA THR A 192 -26.63 6.69 -12.65
C THR A 192 -27.54 5.48 -12.46
N GLY A 193 -27.76 5.11 -11.18
CA GLY A 193 -28.76 4.11 -10.84
C GLY A 193 -30.12 4.59 -11.33
N THR A 194 -30.64 3.90 -12.33
CA THR A 194 -32.02 3.96 -12.74
C THR A 194 -32.88 3.15 -11.80
#